data_cb481b0c60355c3e69211f1324f516cd
#
_entry.id   cb481b0c60355c3e69211f1324f516cd
#
_cell.length_a   1.000
_cell.length_b   1.000
_cell.length_c   1.000
_cell.angle_alpha   90.00
_cell.angle_beta   90.00
_cell.angle_gamma   90.00
#
_symmetry.space_group_name_H-M   'P 1'
#
loop_
_entity.id
_entity.type
_entity.pdbx_description
1 polymer ?
#
loop_
_entity_poly.entity_id
_entity_poly.type
_entity_poly.pdbx_seq_one_letter_code
_entity_poly.pdbx_strand_id
1 'polypeptide(L)'
;MEQHLAGDTIDPPPPAMRSPGPAASLMRQMLANPVLAPLVFRPNKLGPKFTEKFTEGFKPARIIPALRSYSGVRHRESRKAIGPATLGRIGALEVRLARTAAEVRRAQRLRYEVFYEEMSATPAAAARLARRDFDAFDTICDHVLVLDHNAGRMVLGRHEPKVVGTYRLLRHDMAARHGGFYTADEFDIGPMLARHAGRRFMELGRSCVLAPYRTKRTVELLWAGVWAYARHHGIDVMFGCASLKGVDPEALARPLAFLHHYAPTDAEWSAPALPGRGTRMDRLAKEAIDVKAALHDLPPLIKGYLRLGAQIGEGAVIDHQFGTTDVFIVLPIERINPRYMEHFGVNAERHAA
;
A
#
# COMPACT_ATOMS: atom_id res chain seq x y z
N MET A 1 -43.80 -17.88 -61.16
CA MET A 1 -42.70 -18.78 -60.92
C MET A 1 -41.48 -17.87 -60.72
N GLU A 2 -41.34 -17.29 -59.49
CA GLU A 2 -40.25 -16.39 -59.11
C GLU A 2 -39.62 -16.95 -57.85
N GLN A 3 -38.35 -17.26 -57.98
CA GLN A 3 -37.52 -17.80 -56.88
C GLN A 3 -36.93 -16.66 -56.08
N HIS A 4 -37.21 -16.62 -54.78
CA HIS A 4 -36.54 -15.79 -53.79
C HIS A 4 -35.12 -16.33 -53.55
N LEU A 5 -34.12 -15.51 -53.79
CA LEU A 5 -32.76 -15.70 -53.30
C LEU A 5 -32.63 -14.99 -51.95
N ALA A 6 -32.43 -15.77 -50.89
CA ALA A 6 -32.05 -15.28 -49.58
C ALA A 6 -30.53 -14.92 -49.56
N GLY A 7 -30.19 -13.69 -49.23
CA GLY A 7 -28.83 -13.25 -49.06
C GLY A 7 -28.35 -13.55 -47.64
N ASP A 8 -27.29 -14.37 -47.53
CA ASP A 8 -26.58 -14.60 -46.30
C ASP A 8 -25.74 -13.35 -45.91
N THR A 9 -26.14 -12.69 -44.84
CA THR A 9 -25.31 -11.65 -44.20
C THR A 9 -24.27 -12.32 -43.33
N ILE A 10 -23.00 -12.29 -43.78
CA ILE A 10 -21.85 -12.75 -42.99
C ILE A 10 -21.50 -11.64 -42.01
N ASP A 11 -21.62 -11.91 -40.72
CA ASP A 11 -21.15 -11.05 -39.64
C ASP A 11 -19.60 -10.88 -39.69
N PRO A 12 -19.08 -9.67 -39.47
CA PRO A 12 -17.64 -9.45 -39.45
C PRO A 12 -17.00 -10.17 -38.24
N PRO A 13 -15.80 -10.72 -38.39
CA PRO A 13 -15.12 -11.41 -37.30
C PRO A 13 -14.80 -10.45 -36.15
N PRO A 14 -14.80 -10.94 -34.87
CA PRO A 14 -14.49 -10.12 -33.71
C PRO A 14 -13.05 -9.56 -33.80
N PRO A 15 -12.80 -8.34 -33.25
CA PRO A 15 -11.50 -7.71 -33.32
C PRO A 15 -10.44 -8.57 -32.64
N ALA A 16 -9.35 -8.85 -33.35
CA ALA A 16 -8.21 -9.63 -32.88
C ALA A 16 -7.66 -9.02 -31.58
N MET A 17 -7.60 -9.82 -30.51
CA MET A 17 -6.90 -9.45 -29.28
C MET A 17 -5.46 -9.07 -29.63
N ARG A 18 -5.09 -7.81 -29.37
CA ARG A 18 -3.71 -7.36 -29.51
C ARG A 18 -2.84 -8.20 -28.57
N SER A 19 -1.88 -8.90 -29.12
CA SER A 19 -0.87 -9.61 -28.37
C SER A 19 -0.15 -8.63 -27.42
N PRO A 20 0.09 -9.00 -26.15
CA PRO A 20 0.84 -8.14 -25.22
C PRO A 20 2.22 -7.87 -25.79
N GLY A 21 2.62 -6.60 -25.80
CA GLY A 21 3.91 -6.15 -26.33
C GLY A 21 5.08 -6.87 -25.64
N PRO A 22 6.27 -6.92 -26.27
CA PRO A 22 7.42 -7.69 -25.79
C PRO A 22 7.84 -7.37 -24.35
N ALA A 23 7.63 -6.17 -23.85
CA ALA A 23 7.90 -5.77 -22.48
C ALA A 23 6.96 -6.45 -21.46
N ALA A 24 5.68 -6.59 -21.78
CA ALA A 24 4.72 -7.28 -20.91
C ALA A 24 4.96 -8.79 -20.87
N SER A 25 5.44 -9.38 -21.97
CA SER A 25 5.84 -10.79 -22.06
C SER A 25 7.08 -11.07 -21.22
N LEU A 26 8.11 -10.21 -21.32
CA LEU A 26 9.36 -10.33 -20.56
C LEU A 26 9.12 -10.19 -19.05
N MET A 27 8.29 -9.24 -18.64
CA MET A 27 7.91 -9.05 -17.24
C MET A 27 7.12 -10.24 -16.69
N ARG A 28 6.22 -10.85 -17.49
CA ARG A 28 5.52 -12.09 -17.12
C ARG A 28 6.47 -13.28 -16.94
N GLN A 29 7.45 -13.44 -17.81
CA GLN A 29 8.46 -14.52 -17.71
C GLN A 29 9.35 -14.35 -16.47
N MET A 30 9.80 -13.12 -16.19
CA MET A 30 10.67 -12.83 -15.04
C MET A 30 9.94 -12.95 -13.69
N LEU A 31 8.67 -12.58 -13.62
CA LEU A 31 7.86 -12.69 -12.40
C LEU A 31 7.34 -14.12 -12.14
N ALA A 32 7.32 -14.98 -13.15
CA ALA A 32 6.96 -16.40 -13.04
C ALA A 32 8.12 -17.31 -12.59
N ASN A 33 9.35 -16.79 -12.48
CA ASN A 33 10.53 -17.60 -12.17
C ASN A 33 10.57 -17.95 -10.66
N PRO A 34 10.52 -19.24 -10.27
CA PRO A 34 10.51 -19.67 -8.87
C PRO A 34 11.82 -19.40 -8.10
N VAL A 35 12.90 -19.01 -8.78
CA VAL A 35 14.21 -18.70 -8.18
C VAL A 35 14.21 -17.37 -7.40
N LEU A 36 13.18 -16.54 -7.52
CA LEU A 36 13.01 -15.30 -6.76
C LEU A 36 12.19 -15.50 -5.46
N ALA A 37 12.26 -16.67 -4.86
CA ALA A 37 11.79 -16.94 -3.51
C ALA A 37 12.69 -16.23 -2.46
N PRO A 38 12.24 -16.02 -1.24
CA PRO A 38 12.49 -14.87 -0.38
C PRO A 38 13.96 -14.67 -0.05
N LEU A 39 14.53 -13.51 -0.42
CA LEU A 39 15.79 -13.02 0.13
C LEU A 39 15.53 -12.50 1.55
N VAL A 40 16.03 -13.26 2.51
CA VAL A 40 16.11 -12.88 3.93
C VAL A 40 17.04 -11.66 4.05
N PHE A 41 16.51 -10.58 4.58
CA PHE A 41 17.23 -9.36 4.85
C PHE A 41 18.25 -9.60 6.00
N ARG A 42 19.53 -9.50 5.73
CA ARG A 42 20.58 -9.43 6.76
C ARG A 42 20.86 -7.95 7.08
N PRO A 43 20.88 -7.53 8.37
CA PRO A 43 21.18 -6.14 8.72
C PRO A 43 22.69 -5.87 8.55
N ASN A 44 23.02 -4.82 7.79
CA ASN A 44 24.39 -4.32 7.67
C ASN A 44 24.60 -3.22 8.71
N LYS A 45 25.64 -3.39 9.53
CA LYS A 45 26.07 -2.43 10.56
C LYS A 45 26.81 -1.27 9.89
N LEU A 46 26.31 -0.04 10.05
CA LEU A 46 27.10 1.18 9.81
C LEU A 46 26.86 2.14 10.98
N GLY A 47 27.97 2.62 11.55
CA GLY A 47 28.07 3.36 12.78
C GLY A 47 27.71 4.85 12.69
N PRO A 48 27.77 5.56 13.85
CA PRO A 48 27.18 6.88 14.02
C PRO A 48 28.18 8.01 13.73
N LYS A 49 27.76 8.99 12.92
CA LYS A 49 28.21 10.40 12.93
C LYS A 49 27.43 11.19 11.87
N PHE A 50 26.50 12.01 12.32
CA PHE A 50 26.20 13.34 11.79
C PHE A 50 25.08 13.94 12.65
N THR A 51 25.46 14.70 13.66
CA THR A 51 24.61 15.65 14.37
C THR A 51 24.98 17.06 13.91
N GLU A 52 23.96 17.91 13.91
CA GLU A 52 23.97 19.37 13.78
C GLU A 52 23.82 19.96 12.39
N LYS A 53 22.59 20.43 12.19
CA LYS A 53 22.11 21.73 11.69
C LYS A 53 20.78 21.54 10.93
N PHE A 54 19.69 21.88 11.55
CA PHE A 54 18.52 22.49 10.89
C PHE A 54 17.42 22.73 11.94
N THR A 55 17.55 23.81 12.66
CA THR A 55 16.46 24.47 13.38
C THR A 55 16.16 25.76 12.64
N GLU A 56 15.22 25.73 11.69
CA GLU A 56 14.47 26.90 11.26
C GLU A 56 13.31 26.45 10.34
N GLY A 57 12.09 26.77 10.74
CA GLY A 57 10.92 26.66 9.84
C GLY A 57 9.67 25.97 10.39
N PHE A 58 9.53 25.74 11.68
CA PHE A 58 8.33 25.09 12.22
C PHE A 58 7.33 26.13 12.74
N LYS A 59 6.20 26.35 12.04
CA LYS A 59 5.08 27.15 12.53
C LYS A 59 4.29 26.37 13.57
N PRO A 60 4.19 26.81 14.85
CA PRO A 60 3.58 26.03 15.94
C PRO A 60 2.04 25.89 15.86
N ALA A 61 1.38 26.49 14.87
CA ALA A 61 -0.08 26.53 14.76
C ALA A 61 -0.76 25.21 14.38
N ARG A 62 -0.01 24.19 13.88
CA ARG A 62 -0.58 22.89 13.45
C ARG A 62 -0.52 21.78 14.50
N ILE A 63 0.16 21.97 15.61
CA ILE A 63 0.31 20.91 16.65
C ILE A 63 -0.91 20.83 17.59
N ILE A 64 -1.60 21.94 17.81
CA ILE A 64 -2.69 22.05 18.80
C ILE A 64 -3.98 21.32 18.37
N PRO A 65 -4.42 21.31 17.08
CA PRO A 65 -5.58 20.54 16.67
C PRO A 65 -5.41 19.02 16.81
N ALA A 66 -4.22 18.50 16.49
CA ALA A 66 -3.94 17.06 16.57
C ALA A 66 -4.02 16.51 18.00
N LEU A 67 -3.59 17.29 19.01
CA LEU A 67 -3.70 16.92 20.43
C LEU A 67 -5.13 17.00 20.95
N ARG A 68 -5.93 17.95 20.49
CA ARG A 68 -7.35 18.08 20.89
C ARG A 68 -8.25 17.01 20.25
N SER A 69 -7.92 16.52 19.06
CA SER A 69 -8.64 15.43 18.39
C SER A 69 -8.45 14.07 19.07
N TYR A 70 -7.46 13.96 19.96
CA TYR A 70 -7.07 12.70 20.61
C TYR A 70 -7.83 12.40 21.92
N SER A 71 -8.73 13.27 22.34
CA SER A 71 -9.57 13.04 23.53
C SER A 71 -10.78 12.15 23.22
N GLY A 72 -10.54 10.92 22.82
CA GLY A 72 -11.39 9.74 23.04
C GLY A 72 -12.88 9.71 22.65
N VAL A 73 -13.49 10.80 22.18
CA VAL A 73 -14.96 10.95 22.20
C VAL A 73 -15.65 10.66 20.86
N ARG A 74 -14.96 10.58 19.73
CA ARG A 74 -15.59 10.40 18.40
C ARG A 74 -15.30 9.10 17.65
N HIS A 75 -14.79 8.07 18.30
CA HIS A 75 -14.60 6.76 17.67
C HIS A 75 -15.89 5.92 17.52
N ARG A 76 -17.06 6.46 17.83
CA ARG A 76 -18.29 5.65 17.96
C ARG A 76 -19.10 5.49 16.69
N GLU A 77 -18.96 6.36 15.69
CA GLU A 77 -19.84 6.34 14.50
C GLU A 77 -19.30 5.50 13.32
N SER A 78 -17.98 5.37 13.16
CA SER A 78 -17.36 4.60 12.08
C SER A 78 -17.41 3.07 12.27
N ARG A 79 -17.77 2.58 13.44
CA ARG A 79 -17.63 1.17 13.84
C ARG A 79 -18.88 0.30 13.70
N LYS A 80 -19.96 0.79 13.10
CA LYS A 80 -21.20 -0.01 12.90
C LYS A 80 -21.25 -0.82 11.62
N ALA A 81 -20.37 -0.61 10.65
CA ALA A 81 -20.27 -1.44 9.45
C ALA A 81 -19.15 -2.45 9.61
N ILE A 82 -19.39 -3.44 10.43
CA ILE A 82 -18.39 -4.44 10.72
C ILE A 82 -18.63 -5.59 9.75
N GLY A 83 -17.67 -5.81 8.85
CA GLY A 83 -17.49 -7.08 8.16
C GLY A 83 -17.29 -8.24 9.13
N PRO A 84 -17.02 -9.44 8.66
CA PRO A 84 -16.89 -10.64 9.50
C PRO A 84 -15.91 -10.40 10.65
N ALA A 85 -16.15 -11.04 11.78
CA ALA A 85 -15.37 -10.90 13.01
C ALA A 85 -13.86 -11.14 12.78
N THR A 86 -13.53 -11.98 11.81
CA THR A 86 -12.20 -12.32 11.33
C THR A 86 -12.19 -12.22 9.81
N LEU A 87 -11.15 -11.60 9.23
CA LEU A 87 -10.97 -11.50 7.79
C LEU A 87 -10.14 -12.67 7.22
N GLY A 88 -9.48 -13.44 8.08
CA GLY A 88 -8.73 -14.64 7.72
C GLY A 88 -7.86 -15.15 8.87
N ARG A 89 -7.43 -16.43 8.77
CA ARG A 89 -6.56 -17.07 9.75
C ARG A 89 -5.60 -18.07 9.08
N ILE A 90 -4.36 -18.10 9.53
CA ILE A 90 -3.37 -19.11 9.15
C ILE A 90 -2.64 -19.58 10.42
N GLY A 91 -3.01 -20.75 10.94
CA GLY A 91 -2.50 -21.27 12.20
C GLY A 91 -2.83 -20.31 13.36
N ALA A 92 -1.81 -19.87 14.09
CA ALA A 92 -1.97 -18.92 15.20
C ALA A 92 -2.13 -17.45 14.75
N LEU A 93 -1.91 -17.16 13.48
CA LEU A 93 -2.05 -15.81 12.96
C LEU A 93 -3.49 -15.55 12.52
N GLU A 94 -4.07 -14.44 12.99
CA GLU A 94 -5.39 -13.94 12.62
C GLU A 94 -5.28 -12.56 12.00
N VAL A 95 -5.98 -12.32 10.90
CA VAL A 95 -6.17 -10.97 10.35
C VAL A 95 -7.60 -10.50 10.59
N ARG A 96 -7.75 -9.30 11.14
CA ARG A 96 -9.04 -8.64 11.38
C ARG A 96 -8.88 -7.12 11.51
N LEU A 97 -9.99 -6.42 11.56
CA LEU A 97 -10.00 -5.00 11.89
C LEU A 97 -9.78 -4.76 13.39
N ALA A 98 -9.16 -3.62 13.71
CA ALA A 98 -9.10 -3.12 15.07
C ALA A 98 -10.51 -2.79 15.59
N ARG A 99 -10.86 -3.26 16.77
CA ARG A 99 -12.19 -3.10 17.38
C ARG A 99 -12.25 -2.01 18.43
N THR A 100 -11.09 -1.63 18.96
CA THR A 100 -10.99 -0.68 20.08
C THR A 100 -9.89 0.34 19.84
N ALA A 101 -10.00 1.51 20.47
CA ALA A 101 -8.93 2.51 20.45
C ALA A 101 -7.61 1.96 21.06
N ALA A 102 -7.70 1.00 21.99
CA ALA A 102 -6.52 0.35 22.56
C ALA A 102 -5.78 -0.48 21.49
N GLU A 103 -6.50 -1.17 20.62
CA GLU A 103 -5.90 -1.92 19.50
C GLU A 103 -5.29 -1.01 18.45
N VAL A 104 -5.95 0.12 18.11
CA VAL A 104 -5.34 1.14 17.24
C VAL A 104 -4.03 1.66 17.84
N ARG A 105 -4.00 1.94 19.15
CA ARG A 105 -2.75 2.33 19.83
C ARG A 105 -1.67 1.25 19.79
N ARG A 106 -2.04 -0.03 19.74
CA ARG A 106 -1.06 -1.12 19.57
C ARG A 106 -0.50 -1.14 18.15
N ALA A 107 -1.33 -0.93 17.13
CA ALA A 107 -0.87 -0.75 15.75
C ALA A 107 0.08 0.45 15.63
N GLN A 108 -0.25 1.58 16.27
CA GLN A 108 0.60 2.78 16.31
C GLN A 108 1.96 2.52 16.97
N ARG A 109 2.03 1.70 18.03
CA ARG A 109 3.31 1.31 18.66
C ARG A 109 4.12 0.40 17.74
N LEU A 110 3.47 -0.57 17.07
CA LEU A 110 4.12 -1.42 16.08
C LEU A 110 4.71 -0.59 14.94
N ARG A 111 3.96 0.39 14.42
CA ARG A 111 4.44 1.32 13.40
C ARG A 111 5.64 2.14 13.89
N TYR A 112 5.60 2.60 15.15
CA TYR A 112 6.72 3.32 15.76
C TYR A 112 7.98 2.46 15.82
N GLU A 113 7.88 1.23 16.31
CA GLU A 113 8.97 0.26 16.35
C GLU A 113 9.58 0.04 14.96
N VAL A 114 8.75 -0.16 13.94
CA VAL A 114 9.23 -0.43 12.58
C VAL A 114 9.78 0.84 11.91
N PHE A 115 9.04 1.94 11.91
CA PHE A 115 9.44 3.12 11.12
C PHE A 115 10.54 3.93 11.78
N TYR A 116 10.47 4.13 13.09
CA TYR A 116 11.40 5.03 13.78
C TYR A 116 12.57 4.31 14.45
N GLU A 117 12.36 3.13 15.02
CA GLU A 117 13.43 2.41 15.73
C GLU A 117 14.23 1.50 14.78
N GLU A 118 13.55 0.83 13.81
CA GLU A 118 14.22 -0.06 12.87
C GLU A 118 14.65 0.67 11.58
N MET A 119 13.75 1.45 10.96
CA MET A 119 14.01 2.11 9.68
C MET A 119 14.65 3.48 9.81
N SER A 120 14.80 4.00 11.04
CA SER A 120 15.48 5.25 11.36
C SER A 120 14.80 6.52 10.83
N ALA A 121 13.47 6.49 10.63
CA ALA A 121 12.67 7.69 10.35
C ALA A 121 12.78 8.70 11.52
N THR A 122 12.54 9.97 11.26
CA THR A 122 12.60 11.03 12.26
C THR A 122 11.22 11.28 12.88
N PRO A 123 10.99 10.86 14.15
CA PRO A 123 9.70 11.05 14.78
C PRO A 123 9.49 12.51 15.20
N ALA A 124 8.27 13.04 14.97
CA ALA A 124 7.84 14.28 15.59
C ALA A 124 7.90 14.18 17.14
N ALA A 125 8.06 15.29 17.84
CA ALA A 125 8.22 15.32 19.30
C ALA A 125 7.09 14.57 20.04
N ALA A 126 5.84 14.73 19.60
CA ALA A 126 4.68 14.05 20.18
C ALA A 126 4.73 12.52 19.93
N ALA A 127 5.13 12.07 18.74
CA ALA A 127 5.29 10.66 18.40
C ALA A 127 6.41 10.01 19.24
N ARG A 128 7.53 10.73 19.42
CA ARG A 128 8.67 10.30 20.26
C ARG A 128 8.25 10.13 21.73
N LEU A 129 7.57 11.13 22.29
CA LEU A 129 7.11 11.09 23.69
C LEU A 129 6.12 9.94 23.91
N ALA A 130 5.17 9.75 22.97
CA ALA A 130 4.17 8.71 23.07
C ALA A 130 4.68 7.31 22.69
N ARG A 131 5.85 7.20 22.04
CA ARG A 131 6.38 6.00 21.37
C ARG A 131 5.31 5.36 20.48
N ARG A 132 4.69 6.19 19.64
CA ARG A 132 3.64 5.80 18.70
C ARG A 132 3.73 6.61 17.43
N ASP A 133 3.58 5.98 16.27
CA ASP A 133 3.31 6.65 15.01
C ASP A 133 1.81 6.95 14.93
N PHE A 134 1.45 8.24 14.87
CA PHE A 134 0.05 8.64 14.76
C PHE A 134 -0.10 9.97 14.03
N ASP A 135 -1.19 10.09 13.30
CA ASP A 135 -1.61 11.29 12.60
C ASP A 135 -3.14 11.46 12.67
N ALA A 136 -3.67 12.52 12.04
CA ALA A 136 -5.10 12.80 12.03
C ALA A 136 -5.90 11.71 11.29
N PHE A 137 -5.30 11.05 10.29
CA PHE A 137 -5.95 10.01 9.51
C PHE A 137 -6.25 8.75 10.32
N ASP A 138 -5.53 8.48 11.41
CA ASP A 138 -5.80 7.33 12.27
C ASP A 138 -7.22 7.32 12.86
N THR A 139 -7.87 8.49 12.95
CA THR A 139 -9.23 8.63 13.49
C THR A 139 -10.32 8.27 12.48
N ILE A 140 -10.01 8.33 11.20
CA ILE A 140 -10.96 8.14 10.09
C ILE A 140 -10.70 6.88 9.28
N CYS A 141 -9.53 6.26 9.47
CA CYS A 141 -9.15 5.02 8.81
C CYS A 141 -9.62 3.80 9.57
N ASP A 142 -9.87 2.72 8.84
CA ASP A 142 -9.93 1.38 9.41
C ASP A 142 -8.52 0.79 9.48
N HIS A 143 -8.24 0.06 10.56
CA HIS A 143 -6.92 -0.54 10.81
C HIS A 143 -7.01 -2.05 10.73
N VAL A 144 -6.38 -2.63 9.73
CA VAL A 144 -6.17 -4.07 9.65
C VAL A 144 -5.03 -4.46 10.59
N LEU A 145 -5.24 -5.50 11.38
CA LEU A 145 -4.26 -6.05 12.30
C LEU A 145 -3.99 -7.50 11.98
N VAL A 146 -2.73 -7.90 11.98
CA VAL A 146 -2.34 -9.30 12.12
C VAL A 146 -1.98 -9.54 13.57
N LEU A 147 -2.64 -10.53 14.16
CA LEU A 147 -2.51 -10.92 15.55
C LEU A 147 -1.87 -12.30 15.62
N ASP A 148 -0.86 -12.47 16.49
CA ASP A 148 -0.33 -13.79 16.84
C ASP A 148 -0.91 -14.24 18.19
N HIS A 149 -1.71 -15.29 18.15
CA HIS A 149 -2.36 -15.87 19.34
C HIS A 149 -1.42 -16.74 20.18
N ASN A 150 -0.27 -17.17 19.64
CA ASN A 150 0.75 -17.88 20.41
C ASN A 150 1.70 -16.91 21.14
N ALA A 151 1.71 -15.64 20.72
CA ALA A 151 2.48 -14.58 21.36
C ALA A 151 1.53 -13.53 21.94
N GLY A 152 1.93 -12.90 23.03
CA GLY A 152 1.11 -11.88 23.65
C GLY A 152 1.38 -11.79 25.14
N ARG A 153 0.41 -11.28 25.87
CA ARG A 153 0.52 -11.09 27.33
C ARG A 153 -0.83 -11.31 28.00
N MET A 154 -0.78 -11.68 29.26
CA MET A 154 -1.96 -11.68 30.11
C MET A 154 -2.26 -10.27 30.60
N VAL A 155 -3.50 -9.80 30.39
CA VAL A 155 -3.99 -8.50 30.84
C VAL A 155 -5.32 -8.72 31.55
N LEU A 156 -5.36 -8.43 32.84
CA LEU A 156 -6.56 -8.62 33.68
C LEU A 156 -7.19 -10.03 33.50
N GLY A 157 -6.35 -11.08 33.53
CA GLY A 157 -6.79 -12.46 33.39
C GLY A 157 -7.22 -12.90 31.99
N ARG A 158 -7.04 -12.03 30.95
CA ARG A 158 -7.35 -12.35 29.57
C ARG A 158 -6.07 -12.34 28.71
N HIS A 159 -5.94 -13.33 27.83
CA HIS A 159 -4.87 -13.36 26.87
C HIS A 159 -5.09 -12.28 25.80
N GLU A 160 -4.14 -11.34 25.66
CA GLU A 160 -4.10 -10.30 24.64
C GLU A 160 -3.05 -10.69 23.59
N PRO A 161 -3.46 -11.15 22.37
CA PRO A 161 -2.53 -11.61 21.35
C PRO A 161 -1.65 -10.48 20.86
N LYS A 162 -0.42 -10.78 20.41
CA LYS A 162 0.53 -9.77 19.92
C LYS A 162 0.10 -9.23 18.56
N VAL A 163 0.08 -7.89 18.38
CA VAL A 163 -0.06 -7.27 17.06
C VAL A 163 1.30 -7.38 16.37
N VAL A 164 1.36 -8.05 15.22
CA VAL A 164 2.61 -8.36 14.50
C VAL A 164 2.66 -7.75 13.12
N GLY A 165 1.52 -7.28 12.61
CA GLY A 165 1.42 -6.56 11.33
C GLY A 165 0.20 -5.65 11.32
N THR A 166 0.22 -4.61 10.48
CA THR A 166 -0.89 -3.68 10.32
C THR A 166 -0.93 -3.08 8.92
N TYR A 167 -2.12 -2.65 8.54
CA TYR A 167 -2.41 -1.83 7.37
C TYR A 167 -3.46 -0.78 7.73
N ARG A 168 -3.35 0.43 7.18
CA ARG A 168 -4.35 1.48 7.33
C ARG A 168 -5.13 1.63 6.04
N LEU A 169 -6.45 1.58 6.12
CA LEU A 169 -7.37 1.64 4.99
C LEU A 169 -8.26 2.87 5.11
N LEU A 170 -8.25 3.74 4.11
CA LEU A 170 -9.10 4.93 4.05
C LEU A 170 -10.03 4.85 2.84
N ARG A 171 -11.33 4.67 3.08
CA ARG A 171 -12.34 4.65 2.02
C ARG A 171 -12.67 6.05 1.53
N HIS A 172 -13.08 6.13 0.27
CA HIS A 172 -13.46 7.40 -0.39
C HIS A 172 -14.54 8.17 0.36
N ASP A 173 -15.58 7.48 0.85
CA ASP A 173 -16.68 8.10 1.58
C ASP A 173 -16.22 8.74 2.92
N MET A 174 -15.20 8.19 3.54
CA MET A 174 -14.59 8.74 4.74
C MET A 174 -13.63 9.89 4.41
N ALA A 175 -12.79 9.74 3.39
CA ALA A 175 -11.90 10.79 2.93
C ALA A 175 -12.65 12.06 2.52
N ALA A 176 -13.73 11.92 1.76
CA ALA A 176 -14.56 13.06 1.31
C ALA A 176 -15.16 13.88 2.46
N ARG A 177 -15.46 13.25 3.60
CA ARG A 177 -16.01 13.92 4.79
C ARG A 177 -14.97 14.57 5.68
N HIS A 178 -13.70 14.20 5.53
CA HIS A 178 -12.64 14.53 6.49
C HIS A 178 -11.41 15.19 5.86
N GLY A 179 -11.55 15.82 4.70
CA GLY A 179 -10.49 16.63 4.10
C GLY A 179 -9.61 15.93 3.06
N GLY A 180 -10.00 14.74 2.63
CA GLY A 180 -9.33 14.05 1.52
C GLY A 180 -8.45 12.87 1.93
N PHE A 181 -7.62 12.43 1.00
CA PHE A 181 -6.70 11.33 1.17
C PHE A 181 -5.30 11.81 1.57
N TYR A 182 -4.54 10.99 2.26
CA TYR A 182 -3.15 11.26 2.62
C TYR A 182 -2.26 11.48 1.38
N THR A 183 -2.46 10.66 0.35
CA THR A 183 -1.72 10.74 -0.91
C THR A 183 -1.84 12.10 -1.61
N ALA A 184 -2.92 12.86 -1.35
CA ALA A 184 -3.14 14.18 -1.95
C ALA A 184 -2.13 15.24 -1.48
N ASP A 185 -1.39 15.00 -0.40
CA ASP A 185 -0.31 15.87 0.04
C ASP A 185 0.97 15.72 -0.82
N GLU A 186 1.05 14.66 -1.63
CA GLU A 186 2.24 14.31 -2.43
C GLU A 186 1.94 14.26 -3.93
N PHE A 187 0.77 13.77 -4.31
CA PHE A 187 0.39 13.51 -5.69
C PHE A 187 -0.95 14.17 -6.05
N ASP A 188 -1.05 14.68 -7.28
CA ASP A 188 -2.27 15.29 -7.81
C ASP A 188 -3.29 14.20 -8.22
N ILE A 189 -3.95 13.64 -7.21
CA ILE A 189 -4.98 12.61 -7.41
C ILE A 189 -6.34 13.16 -7.79
N GLY A 190 -6.57 14.47 -7.66
CA GLY A 190 -7.86 15.12 -7.91
C GLY A 190 -8.42 14.82 -9.30
N PRO A 191 -7.66 15.06 -10.39
CA PRO A 191 -8.11 14.76 -11.75
C PRO A 191 -8.44 13.26 -11.98
N MET A 192 -7.65 12.34 -11.37
CA MET A 192 -7.93 10.90 -11.44
C MET A 192 -9.25 10.55 -10.77
N LEU A 193 -9.49 11.04 -9.57
CA LEU A 193 -10.75 10.81 -8.84
C LEU A 193 -11.95 11.37 -9.62
N ALA A 194 -11.80 12.55 -10.24
CA ALA A 194 -12.86 13.18 -11.04
C ALA A 194 -13.19 12.38 -12.30
N ARG A 195 -12.17 11.87 -13.02
CA ARG A 195 -12.39 11.00 -14.19
C ARG A 195 -13.17 9.73 -13.86
N HIS A 196 -13.05 9.25 -12.63
CA HIS A 196 -13.67 8.01 -12.16
C HIS A 196 -14.70 8.24 -11.05
N ALA A 197 -15.48 9.33 -11.13
CA ALA A 197 -16.40 9.79 -10.09
C ALA A 197 -17.41 8.74 -9.59
N GLY A 198 -17.73 7.72 -10.38
CA GLY A 198 -18.64 6.62 -9.99
C GLY A 198 -17.95 5.46 -9.28
N ARG A 199 -16.61 5.45 -9.18
CA ARG A 199 -15.86 4.35 -8.58
C ARG A 199 -15.60 4.56 -7.09
N ARG A 200 -15.54 3.48 -6.34
CA ARG A 200 -15.21 3.48 -4.90
C ARG A 200 -13.72 3.25 -4.71
N PHE A 201 -13.04 4.28 -4.29
CA PHE A 201 -11.62 4.27 -4.03
C PHE A 201 -11.30 3.90 -2.58
N MET A 202 -10.15 3.27 -2.38
CA MET A 202 -9.57 3.00 -1.07
C MET A 202 -8.07 3.26 -1.09
N GLU A 203 -7.62 4.13 -0.19
CA GLU A 203 -6.20 4.36 0.03
C GLU A 203 -5.62 3.34 1.00
N LEU A 204 -4.48 2.78 0.63
CA LEU A 204 -3.67 1.87 1.40
C LEU A 204 -2.46 2.61 1.99
N GLY A 205 -2.29 2.60 3.31
CA GLY A 205 -1.18 3.29 3.95
C GLY A 205 -0.65 2.59 5.21
N ARG A 206 0.50 3.05 5.67
CA ARG A 206 1.13 2.60 6.92
C ARG A 206 1.26 1.07 7.04
N SER A 207 1.57 0.40 5.92
CA SER A 207 1.84 -1.05 5.91
C SER A 207 3.14 -1.35 6.62
N CYS A 208 3.08 -2.16 7.65
CA CYS A 208 4.30 -2.69 8.25
C CYS A 208 4.08 -4.01 9.00
N VAL A 209 5.15 -4.77 9.12
CA VAL A 209 5.20 -6.06 9.82
C VAL A 209 6.48 -6.09 10.65
N LEU A 210 6.41 -6.59 11.88
CA LEU A 210 7.59 -6.81 12.73
C LEU A 210 8.60 -7.73 12.05
N ALA A 211 9.89 -7.45 12.19
CA ALA A 211 10.98 -8.17 11.51
C ALA A 211 10.89 -9.71 11.62
N PRO A 212 10.64 -10.32 12.80
CA PRO A 212 10.52 -11.78 12.93
C PRO A 212 9.32 -12.38 12.18
N TYR A 213 8.31 -11.55 11.84
CA TYR A 213 7.07 -11.97 11.18
C TYR A 213 7.02 -11.63 9.69
N ARG A 214 8.11 -11.12 9.08
CA ARG A 214 8.20 -10.82 7.63
C ARG A 214 8.33 -12.10 6.83
N THR A 215 7.31 -12.94 6.92
CA THR A 215 7.22 -14.20 6.19
C THR A 215 6.18 -14.11 5.09
N LYS A 216 6.26 -15.01 4.11
CA LYS A 216 5.26 -15.15 3.05
C LYS A 216 3.85 -15.29 3.65
N ARG A 217 3.68 -16.11 4.70
CA ARG A 217 2.42 -16.33 5.41
C ARG A 217 1.78 -15.05 5.92
N THR A 218 2.56 -14.19 6.59
CA THR A 218 2.06 -12.94 7.17
C THR A 218 1.64 -11.96 6.08
N VAL A 219 2.42 -11.89 4.99
CA VAL A 219 2.11 -11.01 3.85
C VAL A 219 0.85 -11.49 3.14
N GLU A 220 0.72 -12.78 2.88
CA GLU A 220 -0.48 -13.37 2.28
C GLU A 220 -1.71 -13.14 3.16
N LEU A 221 -1.58 -13.30 4.48
CA LEU A 221 -2.68 -13.06 5.40
C LEU A 221 -3.11 -11.59 5.45
N LEU A 222 -2.14 -10.63 5.42
CA LEU A 222 -2.45 -9.20 5.30
C LEU A 222 -3.22 -8.91 4.02
N TRP A 223 -2.76 -9.44 2.88
CA TRP A 223 -3.45 -9.27 1.61
C TRP A 223 -4.84 -9.91 1.60
N ALA A 224 -5.00 -11.10 2.17
CA ALA A 224 -6.31 -11.72 2.33
C ALA A 224 -7.26 -10.81 3.13
N GLY A 225 -6.76 -10.17 4.20
CA GLY A 225 -7.53 -9.21 4.98
C GLY A 225 -7.91 -7.95 4.20
N VAL A 226 -6.97 -7.34 3.48
CA VAL A 226 -7.21 -6.18 2.61
C VAL A 226 -8.24 -6.52 1.53
N TRP A 227 -8.10 -7.70 0.92
CA TRP A 227 -9.00 -8.19 -0.12
C TRP A 227 -10.42 -8.46 0.39
N ALA A 228 -10.55 -9.15 1.53
CA ALA A 228 -11.86 -9.37 2.16
C ALA A 228 -12.55 -8.05 2.50
N TYR A 229 -11.79 -7.07 3.00
CA TYR A 229 -12.28 -5.72 3.26
C TYR A 229 -12.73 -5.02 1.98
N ALA A 230 -11.91 -5.04 0.92
CA ALA A 230 -12.22 -4.40 -0.37
C ALA A 230 -13.51 -4.98 -0.97
N ARG A 231 -13.66 -6.30 -0.97
CA ARG A 231 -14.89 -6.98 -1.42
C ARG A 231 -16.12 -6.57 -0.60
N HIS A 232 -16.00 -6.59 0.74
CA HIS A 232 -17.10 -6.24 1.63
C HIS A 232 -17.63 -4.82 1.39
N HIS A 233 -16.72 -3.88 1.13
CA HIS A 233 -17.07 -2.48 0.87
C HIS A 233 -17.26 -2.17 -0.62
N GLY A 234 -17.14 -3.18 -1.50
CA GLY A 234 -17.27 -3.03 -2.94
C GLY A 234 -16.29 -2.01 -3.51
N ILE A 235 -15.05 -2.02 -3.06
CA ILE A 235 -14.00 -1.14 -3.56
C ILE A 235 -13.67 -1.52 -5.00
N ASP A 236 -13.54 -0.51 -5.87
CA ASP A 236 -13.21 -0.69 -7.28
C ASP A 236 -11.72 -0.42 -7.56
N VAL A 237 -11.09 0.48 -6.78
CA VAL A 237 -9.72 0.92 -6.99
C VAL A 237 -9.00 1.05 -5.65
N MET A 238 -7.83 0.46 -5.56
CA MET A 238 -6.87 0.66 -4.47
C MET A 238 -5.72 1.54 -4.93
N PHE A 239 -5.24 2.44 -4.09
CA PHE A 239 -4.09 3.30 -4.40
C PHE A 239 -3.37 3.75 -3.13
N GLY A 240 -2.25 4.45 -3.27
CA GLY A 240 -1.50 5.03 -2.16
C GLY A 240 -0.07 5.40 -2.54
N CYS A 241 0.73 5.76 -1.53
CA CYS A 241 2.16 5.97 -1.67
C CYS A 241 2.91 4.68 -1.29
N ALA A 242 3.87 4.31 -2.14
CA ALA A 242 4.77 3.19 -1.87
C ALA A 242 6.21 3.68 -1.84
N SER A 243 6.96 3.32 -0.80
CA SER A 243 8.24 3.93 -0.46
C SER A 243 9.42 3.07 -0.87
N LEU A 244 10.41 3.69 -1.51
CA LEU A 244 11.78 3.19 -1.63
C LEU A 244 12.61 3.79 -0.50
N LYS A 245 13.50 3.01 0.10
CA LYS A 245 14.37 3.48 1.17
C LYS A 245 15.48 4.37 0.61
N GLY A 246 15.58 5.59 1.09
CA GLY A 246 16.58 6.59 0.69
C GLY A 246 15.95 7.88 0.19
N VAL A 247 16.70 8.97 0.29
CA VAL A 247 16.32 10.35 -0.08
C VAL A 247 17.15 10.90 -1.23
N ASP A 248 18.07 10.11 -1.75
CA ASP A 248 18.91 10.47 -2.89
C ASP A 248 18.37 9.83 -4.17
N PRO A 249 17.76 10.60 -5.08
CA PRO A 249 17.22 10.07 -6.32
C PRO A 249 18.27 9.50 -7.26
N GLU A 250 19.53 9.93 -7.17
CA GLU A 250 20.61 9.38 -8.01
C GLU A 250 20.98 7.96 -7.54
N ALA A 251 21.05 7.75 -6.23
CA ALA A 251 21.24 6.41 -5.67
C ALA A 251 20.07 5.47 -5.98
N LEU A 252 18.87 6.03 -6.21
CA LEU A 252 17.65 5.32 -6.58
C LEU A 252 17.35 5.34 -8.09
N ALA A 253 18.29 5.81 -8.93
CA ALA A 253 18.06 5.99 -10.37
C ALA A 253 17.54 4.70 -11.05
N ARG A 254 18.16 3.55 -10.76
CA ARG A 254 17.78 2.27 -11.39
C ARG A 254 16.37 1.80 -11.02
N PRO A 255 15.98 1.66 -9.74
CA PRO A 255 14.62 1.26 -9.40
C PRO A 255 13.57 2.30 -9.83
N LEU A 256 13.84 3.60 -9.76
CA LEU A 256 12.92 4.64 -10.22
C LEU A 256 12.71 4.58 -11.74
N ALA A 257 13.79 4.50 -12.53
CA ALA A 257 13.69 4.37 -13.99
C ALA A 257 12.99 3.06 -14.39
N PHE A 258 13.23 1.96 -13.67
CA PHE A 258 12.51 0.72 -13.91
C PHE A 258 11.00 0.90 -13.73
N LEU A 259 10.55 1.49 -12.62
CA LEU A 259 9.13 1.74 -12.35
C LEU A 259 8.52 2.64 -13.43
N HIS A 260 9.22 3.70 -13.82
CA HIS A 260 8.80 4.62 -14.87
C HIS A 260 8.61 3.94 -16.23
N HIS A 261 9.56 3.12 -16.67
CA HIS A 261 9.52 2.54 -18.01
C HIS A 261 8.73 1.24 -18.13
N TYR A 262 8.59 0.48 -17.05
CA TYR A 262 8.01 -0.87 -17.11
C TYR A 262 6.65 -1.01 -16.43
N ALA A 263 6.26 -0.06 -15.59
CA ALA A 263 4.98 -0.08 -14.89
C ALA A 263 4.25 1.27 -14.85
N PRO A 264 4.34 2.14 -15.89
CA PRO A 264 3.71 3.45 -15.84
C PRO A 264 2.19 3.34 -15.80
N THR A 265 1.54 4.32 -15.19
CA THR A 265 0.11 4.55 -15.38
C THR A 265 -0.15 4.96 -16.83
N ASP A 266 -1.31 4.55 -17.36
CA ASP A 266 -1.88 5.20 -18.54
C ASP A 266 -2.52 6.55 -18.13
N ALA A 267 -2.91 7.35 -19.13
CA ALA A 267 -3.49 8.67 -18.90
C ALA A 267 -4.76 8.64 -18.05
N GLU A 268 -5.49 7.52 -18.06
CA GLU A 268 -6.72 7.32 -17.30
C GLU A 268 -6.44 7.32 -15.79
N TRP A 269 -5.35 6.69 -15.38
CA TRP A 269 -4.96 6.52 -13.96
C TRP A 269 -3.83 7.45 -13.53
N SER A 270 -3.48 8.44 -14.36
CA SER A 270 -2.40 9.37 -14.07
C SER A 270 -2.71 10.22 -12.83
N ALA A 271 -1.76 10.23 -11.90
CA ALA A 271 -1.67 11.12 -10.74
C ALA A 271 -0.20 11.50 -10.54
N PRO A 272 0.27 12.57 -11.17
CA PRO A 272 1.66 13.00 -11.09
C PRO A 272 2.00 13.55 -9.70
N ALA A 273 3.29 13.58 -9.36
CA ALA A 273 3.75 14.27 -8.18
C ALA A 273 3.37 15.76 -8.23
N LEU A 274 3.01 16.33 -7.08
CA LEU A 274 2.61 17.73 -6.97
C LEU A 274 3.74 18.66 -7.48
N PRO A 275 3.40 19.79 -8.13
CA PRO A 275 4.38 20.78 -8.56
C PRO A 275 5.29 21.23 -7.42
N GLY A 276 6.59 21.25 -7.66
CA GLY A 276 7.61 21.64 -6.67
C GLY A 276 7.94 20.59 -5.61
N ARG A 277 7.24 19.42 -5.57
CA ARG A 277 7.56 18.31 -4.67
C ARG A 277 8.17 17.10 -5.40
N GLY A 278 7.89 17.00 -6.70
CA GLY A 278 8.31 15.84 -7.50
C GLY A 278 9.78 15.87 -7.90
N THR A 279 10.38 14.69 -7.96
CA THR A 279 11.65 14.43 -8.63
C THR A 279 11.45 13.48 -9.80
N ARG A 280 12.30 13.59 -10.82
CA ARG A 280 12.22 12.75 -12.03
C ARG A 280 12.55 11.30 -11.71
N MET A 281 11.83 10.39 -12.36
CA MET A 281 12.06 8.96 -12.29
C MET A 281 12.82 8.41 -13.49
N ASP A 282 12.75 9.08 -14.65
CA ASP A 282 13.37 8.71 -15.94
C ASP A 282 14.87 9.06 -15.99
N ARG A 283 15.64 8.67 -14.97
CA ARG A 283 17.07 8.99 -14.82
C ARG A 283 17.99 8.11 -15.66
N LEU A 284 17.48 7.00 -16.16
CA LEU A 284 18.17 6.07 -17.05
C LEU A 284 17.30 5.81 -18.28
N ALA A 285 17.93 5.74 -19.46
CA ALA A 285 17.24 5.28 -20.65
C ALA A 285 16.77 3.81 -20.45
N LYS A 286 15.65 3.46 -21.06
CA LYS A 286 15.04 2.13 -20.90
C LYS A 286 15.99 0.99 -21.23
N GLU A 287 16.81 1.18 -22.26
CA GLU A 287 17.78 0.21 -22.77
C GLU A 287 18.98 0.02 -21.84
N ALA A 288 19.27 1.04 -21.00
CA ALA A 288 20.36 1.00 -20.03
C ALA A 288 19.97 0.32 -18.70
N ILE A 289 18.69 -0.07 -18.56
CA ILE A 289 18.20 -0.67 -17.31
C ILE A 289 18.49 -2.17 -17.28
N ASP A 290 19.35 -2.61 -16.35
CA ASP A 290 19.37 -4.02 -15.96
C ASP A 290 18.10 -4.37 -15.18
N VAL A 291 17.13 -4.96 -15.87
CA VAL A 291 15.81 -5.31 -15.33
C VAL A 291 15.91 -6.25 -14.12
N LYS A 292 16.86 -7.20 -14.15
CA LYS A 292 17.03 -8.16 -13.04
C LYS A 292 17.56 -7.47 -11.78
N ALA A 293 18.56 -6.63 -11.95
CA ALA A 293 19.11 -5.82 -10.86
C ALA A 293 18.09 -4.82 -10.33
N ALA A 294 17.35 -4.13 -11.21
CA ALA A 294 16.30 -3.21 -10.81
C ALA A 294 15.18 -3.89 -10.00
N LEU A 295 14.71 -5.06 -10.44
CA LEU A 295 13.75 -5.87 -9.67
C LEU A 295 14.33 -6.31 -8.32
N HIS A 296 15.63 -6.60 -8.24
CA HIS A 296 16.26 -6.95 -6.97
C HIS A 296 16.22 -5.78 -5.99
N ASP A 297 16.49 -4.56 -6.45
CA ASP A 297 16.53 -3.35 -5.64
C ASP A 297 15.16 -2.90 -5.12
N LEU A 298 14.06 -3.29 -5.78
CA LEU A 298 12.73 -2.91 -5.35
C LEU A 298 12.36 -3.53 -3.99
N PRO A 299 11.69 -2.78 -3.11
CA PRO A 299 11.11 -3.33 -1.88
C PRO A 299 10.13 -4.48 -2.16
N PRO A 300 10.06 -5.49 -1.25
CA PRO A 300 9.15 -6.63 -1.42
C PRO A 300 7.68 -6.22 -1.61
N LEU A 301 7.25 -5.14 -0.96
CA LEU A 301 5.89 -4.62 -1.06
C LEU A 301 5.59 -4.13 -2.49
N ILE A 302 6.48 -3.32 -3.07
CA ILE A 302 6.32 -2.82 -4.45
C ILE A 302 6.32 -4.00 -5.44
N LYS A 303 7.22 -4.97 -5.26
CA LYS A 303 7.20 -6.21 -6.06
C LYS A 303 5.86 -6.94 -5.98
N GLY A 304 5.26 -6.97 -4.78
CA GLY A 304 3.93 -7.54 -4.56
C GLY A 304 2.85 -6.84 -5.36
N TYR A 305 2.81 -5.53 -5.31
CA TYR A 305 1.88 -4.70 -6.06
C TYR A 305 2.02 -4.89 -7.58
N LEU A 306 3.25 -4.85 -8.09
CA LEU A 306 3.51 -5.06 -9.53
C LEU A 306 3.03 -6.43 -10.01
N ARG A 307 3.17 -7.47 -9.20
CA ARG A 307 2.65 -8.83 -9.52
C ARG A 307 1.13 -8.85 -9.61
N LEU A 308 0.45 -8.03 -8.83
CA LEU A 308 -1.01 -7.88 -8.89
C LEU A 308 -1.48 -7.08 -10.10
N GLY A 309 -0.57 -6.37 -10.79
CA GLY A 309 -0.89 -5.54 -11.94
C GLY A 309 -1.02 -4.06 -11.60
N ALA A 310 -0.49 -3.63 -10.45
CA ALA A 310 -0.46 -2.22 -10.10
C ALA A 310 0.43 -1.41 -11.05
N GLN A 311 0.06 -0.16 -11.23
CA GLN A 311 0.74 0.82 -12.05
C GLN A 311 1.32 1.94 -11.17
N ILE A 312 2.36 2.59 -11.66
CA ILE A 312 3.13 3.63 -10.95
C ILE A 312 2.92 4.97 -11.63
N GLY A 313 2.59 6.00 -10.86
CA GLY A 313 2.41 7.37 -11.35
C GLY A 313 3.71 8.03 -11.81
N GLU A 314 3.56 9.20 -12.40
CA GLU A 314 4.68 10.00 -12.88
C GLU A 314 5.28 10.85 -11.74
N GLY A 315 6.61 10.82 -11.65
CA GLY A 315 7.36 11.51 -10.61
C GLY A 315 7.39 10.74 -9.28
N ALA A 316 8.38 11.04 -8.46
CA ALA A 316 8.52 10.51 -7.11
C ALA A 316 8.67 11.68 -6.14
N VAL A 317 8.33 11.49 -4.87
CA VAL A 317 8.40 12.52 -3.82
C VAL A 317 9.39 12.09 -2.74
N ILE A 318 10.27 13.01 -2.33
CA ILE A 318 11.23 12.73 -1.26
C ILE A 318 10.58 13.04 0.08
N ASP A 319 10.45 12.03 0.93
CA ASP A 319 10.00 12.16 2.31
C ASP A 319 11.20 12.13 3.27
N HIS A 320 11.64 13.33 3.65
CA HIS A 320 12.75 13.48 4.60
C HIS A 320 12.41 13.01 6.03
N GLN A 321 11.13 12.99 6.40
CA GLN A 321 10.69 12.52 7.72
C GLN A 321 10.86 11.02 7.85
N PHE A 322 10.42 10.27 6.82
CA PHE A 322 10.55 8.81 6.81
C PHE A 322 11.87 8.31 6.19
N GLY A 323 12.66 9.22 5.57
CA GLY A 323 13.92 8.86 4.93
C GLY A 323 13.70 8.00 3.68
N THR A 324 12.62 8.28 2.93
CA THR A 324 12.18 7.51 1.78
C THR A 324 12.00 8.39 0.54
N THR A 325 11.88 7.73 -0.61
CA THR A 325 11.40 8.32 -1.85
C THR A 325 10.13 7.57 -2.25
N ASP A 326 9.02 8.28 -2.29
CA ASP A 326 7.69 7.74 -2.44
C ASP A 326 7.22 7.83 -3.90
N VAL A 327 6.55 6.80 -4.37
CA VAL A 327 5.93 6.74 -5.70
C VAL A 327 4.43 6.49 -5.54
N PHE A 328 3.64 7.14 -6.38
CA PHE A 328 2.21 6.85 -6.46
C PHE A 328 2.00 5.46 -7.05
N ILE A 329 1.12 4.70 -6.43
CA ILE A 329 0.74 3.38 -6.90
C ILE A 329 -0.79 3.28 -6.99
N VAL A 330 -1.29 2.73 -8.09
CA VAL A 330 -2.71 2.50 -8.32
C VAL A 330 -2.96 1.08 -8.80
N LEU A 331 -4.01 0.47 -8.29
CA LEU A 331 -4.42 -0.89 -8.60
C LEU A 331 -5.95 -0.95 -8.78
N PRO A 332 -6.47 -0.74 -10.00
CA PRO A 332 -7.86 -1.05 -10.32
C PRO A 332 -8.09 -2.55 -10.14
N ILE A 333 -9.14 -2.92 -9.41
CA ILE A 333 -9.41 -4.33 -9.03
C ILE A 333 -9.66 -5.18 -10.28
N GLU A 334 -10.29 -4.63 -11.30
CA GLU A 334 -10.52 -5.28 -12.60
C GLU A 334 -9.24 -5.67 -13.36
N ARG A 335 -8.10 -5.04 -13.02
CA ARG A 335 -6.79 -5.34 -13.61
C ARG A 335 -6.01 -6.43 -12.87
N ILE A 336 -6.48 -6.83 -11.70
CA ILE A 336 -5.83 -7.88 -10.93
C ILE A 336 -5.96 -9.21 -11.69
N ASN A 337 -4.85 -9.90 -11.87
CA ASN A 337 -4.84 -11.19 -12.55
C ASN A 337 -5.80 -12.18 -11.85
N PRO A 338 -6.75 -12.80 -12.53
CA PRO A 338 -7.73 -13.73 -11.96
C PRO A 338 -7.15 -14.83 -11.08
N ARG A 339 -5.96 -15.33 -11.40
CA ARG A 339 -5.27 -16.34 -10.57
C ARG A 339 -4.98 -15.86 -9.14
N TYR A 340 -4.68 -14.55 -8.96
CA TYR A 340 -4.50 -13.99 -7.62
C TYR A 340 -5.83 -13.78 -6.92
N MET A 341 -6.88 -13.45 -7.69
CA MET A 341 -8.26 -13.35 -7.17
C MET A 341 -8.75 -14.67 -6.58
N GLU A 342 -8.52 -15.77 -7.29
CA GLU A 342 -8.85 -17.13 -6.83
C GLU A 342 -8.02 -17.52 -5.60
N HIS A 343 -6.71 -17.22 -5.61
CA HIS A 343 -5.82 -17.56 -4.51
C HIS A 343 -6.19 -16.86 -3.20
N PHE A 344 -6.53 -15.58 -3.25
CA PHE A 344 -6.94 -14.81 -2.06
C PHE A 344 -8.44 -14.94 -1.74
N GLY A 345 -9.31 -15.27 -2.71
CA GLY A 345 -10.75 -15.40 -2.53
C GLY A 345 -11.17 -16.73 -1.92
N VAL A 346 -10.78 -17.85 -2.52
CA VAL A 346 -11.20 -19.21 -2.10
C VAL A 346 -10.47 -19.67 -0.83
N ASN A 347 -9.21 -19.25 -0.66
CA ASN A 347 -8.46 -19.58 0.55
C ASN A 347 -8.86 -18.73 1.77
N ALA A 348 -9.43 -17.54 1.58
CA ALA A 348 -9.97 -16.76 2.70
C ALA A 348 -11.15 -17.49 3.38
N GLU A 349 -12.00 -18.18 2.61
CA GLU A 349 -13.10 -18.99 3.16
C GLU A 349 -12.61 -20.30 3.82
N ARG A 350 -11.56 -20.94 3.27
CA ARG A 350 -10.93 -22.13 3.88
C ARG A 350 -10.16 -21.82 5.17
N HIS A 351 -9.76 -20.57 5.37
CA HIS A 351 -9.03 -20.12 6.57
C HIS A 351 -9.95 -19.45 7.60
N ALA A 352 -11.23 -19.23 7.28
CA ALA A 352 -12.25 -18.72 8.20
C ALA A 352 -13.08 -19.83 8.88
N ALA A 353 -12.96 -21.07 8.44
CA ALA A 353 -13.51 -22.27 9.04
C ALA A 353 -12.41 -23.01 9.84
#